data_b350524849d8c100c01db3ae23d2b08a
#
_entry.id   b350524849d8c100c01db3ae23d2b08a
#
_cell.length_a   1.000
_cell.length_b   1.000
_cell.length_c   1.000
_cell.angle_alpha   90.00
_cell.angle_beta   90.00
_cell.angle_gamma   90.00
#
_symmetry.space_group_name_H-M   'P 1'
#
loop_
_entity.id
_entity.type
_entity.pdbx_description
1 polymer ?
#
loop_
_entity_poly.entity_id
_entity_poly.type
_entity_poly.pdbx_seq_one_letter_code
_entity_poly.pdbx_strand_id
1 'polypeptide(L)'
;MEIIFNQDEKDNFISAINFLIHEVEACIQRNVLTQHGKVSVKGTSQKDINIKLDFLKKYNYSYKIGLGNAGGFLNEDSWIIFVRNDLLASNLINGEKLTATKGIYIFIAFSGYFSDDKHIQLSFGFPQGDMNLSRCSAIDQMDRSGKLRYFDFKYKDLEKEANQIVKDFQDMINYFNIFDKNDFKLRAEFSTFIPLNQILYGPPGTGKTYHIIDKALEIFGENLESRDDKKAKFDEYARKGQIVFTTFHQSYGYEEFVEGIKPRIDSEENSKEIEYEIKDGIFKDFCDKALVVKQNFNFNQIKDDFLDHCREKKSIIYKNKEYKFEEPNNLITGNLKIHINYIRDMIEQIGLSYGNLSDTEIEGYIRLKIDSGDNIINNYKIILDYFYYKYINFSFVFVIDEINRGNVSKIFGELITLIEPSKRIGAKEELKVVLPYSGKEFGVPKNVYIIGTMNTADRSITSLDTALRRRFEFIEMMPDVSKLSMDCEGINLQELLKAINTRIEYLLDREKTIGHAFFIGVENLNDLKKVFQNKIIPLLQEYFYNDYALIDAVLNKNDMLEISVENKDYLKNMTEFIESDKIVYKFSDSNNWSKDTFIKIYE
;
A
#
# COMPACT_ATOMS: atom_id res chain seq x y z
N MET A 1 -3.34 22.15 27.85
CA MET A 1 -4.34 22.90 28.68
C MET A 1 -5.57 22.02 28.73
N GLU A 2 -6.04 21.71 29.92
CA GLU A 2 -7.22 20.87 30.11
C GLU A 2 -8.49 21.59 29.60
N ILE A 3 -9.31 20.91 28.82
CA ILE A 3 -10.56 21.45 28.30
C ILE A 3 -11.65 21.22 29.35
N ILE A 4 -12.22 22.31 29.84
CA ILE A 4 -13.35 22.28 30.76
C ILE A 4 -14.51 23.09 30.14
N PHE A 5 -15.64 22.44 29.89
CA PHE A 5 -16.81 23.10 29.37
C PHE A 5 -17.51 23.95 30.43
N ASN A 6 -17.90 25.16 30.06
CA ASN A 6 -18.78 25.96 30.89
C ASN A 6 -20.21 25.40 30.88
N GLN A 7 -21.13 25.96 31.65
CA GLN A 7 -22.49 25.42 31.76
C GLN A 7 -23.26 25.47 30.44
N ASP A 8 -23.16 26.58 29.69
CA ASP A 8 -23.83 26.72 28.39
C ASP A 8 -23.32 25.71 27.38
N GLU A 9 -22.00 25.41 27.38
CA GLU A 9 -21.38 24.40 26.49
C GLU A 9 -21.83 22.98 26.84
N LYS A 10 -21.98 22.67 28.14
CA LYS A 10 -22.53 21.40 28.63
C LYS A 10 -23.98 21.22 28.19
N ASP A 11 -24.79 22.25 28.40
CA ASP A 11 -26.20 22.23 28.04
C ASP A 11 -26.39 22.13 26.49
N ASN A 12 -25.55 22.82 25.74
CA ASN A 12 -25.54 22.72 24.28
C ASN A 12 -25.11 21.32 23.80
N PHE A 13 -24.13 20.69 24.43
CA PHE A 13 -23.68 19.35 24.10
C PHE A 13 -24.79 18.31 24.31
N ILE A 14 -25.46 18.34 25.47
CA ILE A 14 -26.59 17.45 25.76
C ILE A 14 -27.78 17.74 24.85
N SER A 15 -28.05 19.01 24.55
CA SER A 15 -29.08 19.38 23.60
C SER A 15 -28.82 18.82 22.20
N ALA A 16 -27.57 18.79 21.74
CA ALA A 16 -27.19 18.21 20.45
C ALA A 16 -27.48 16.71 20.39
N ILE A 17 -27.18 15.97 21.46
CA ILE A 17 -27.49 14.54 21.56
C ILE A 17 -29.02 14.33 21.57
N ASN A 18 -29.76 15.15 22.29
CA ASN A 18 -31.20 15.08 22.35
C ASN A 18 -31.84 15.33 20.97
N PHE A 19 -31.32 16.31 20.20
CA PHE A 19 -31.76 16.54 18.83
C PHE A 19 -31.46 15.36 17.92
N LEU A 20 -30.33 14.69 18.08
CA LEU A 20 -29.98 13.45 17.33
C LEU A 20 -31.04 12.38 17.61
N ILE A 21 -31.34 12.11 18.87
CA ILE A 21 -32.32 11.10 19.30
C ILE A 21 -33.72 11.45 18.71
N HIS A 22 -34.14 12.71 18.88
CA HIS A 22 -35.43 13.19 18.36
C HIS A 22 -35.56 13.00 16.84
N GLU A 23 -34.55 13.35 16.06
CA GLU A 23 -34.58 13.16 14.60
C GLU A 23 -34.66 11.68 14.21
N VAL A 24 -34.00 10.78 14.92
CA VAL A 24 -34.09 9.32 14.71
C VAL A 24 -35.50 8.82 15.04
N GLU A 25 -36.02 9.17 16.19
CA GLU A 25 -37.37 8.75 16.62
C GLU A 25 -38.46 9.32 15.72
N ALA A 26 -38.33 10.56 15.26
CA ALA A 26 -39.23 11.16 14.28
C ALA A 26 -39.19 10.42 12.93
N CYS A 27 -38.05 9.90 12.50
CA CYS A 27 -37.95 9.04 11.31
C CYS A 27 -38.76 7.75 11.50
N ILE A 28 -38.59 7.11 12.64
CA ILE A 28 -39.27 5.84 12.97
C ILE A 28 -40.80 6.07 13.06
N GLN A 29 -41.24 7.14 13.73
CA GLN A 29 -42.67 7.47 13.87
C GLN A 29 -43.35 7.77 12.51
N ARG A 30 -42.67 8.46 11.62
CA ARG A 30 -43.17 8.71 10.26
C ARG A 30 -43.32 7.42 9.44
N ASN A 31 -42.58 6.37 9.76
CA ASN A 31 -42.58 5.06 9.12
C ASN A 31 -42.59 5.08 7.58
N VAL A 32 -41.87 6.04 7.00
CA VAL A 32 -41.71 6.15 5.55
C VAL A 32 -40.63 5.18 5.09
N LEU A 33 -41.05 4.12 4.42
CA LEU A 33 -40.13 3.11 3.91
C LEU A 33 -39.43 3.58 2.63
N THR A 34 -38.15 3.21 2.48
CA THR A 34 -37.39 3.35 1.23
C THR A 34 -37.80 2.29 0.22
N GLN A 35 -37.30 2.38 -1.02
CA GLN A 35 -37.47 1.33 -2.04
C GLN A 35 -36.92 -0.06 -1.57
N HIS A 36 -36.05 -0.08 -0.57
CA HIS A 36 -35.51 -1.30 0.03
C HIS A 36 -36.27 -1.76 1.29
N GLY A 37 -37.41 -1.19 1.58
CA GLY A 37 -38.19 -1.55 2.77
C GLY A 37 -37.63 -1.07 4.10
N LYS A 38 -36.64 -0.13 4.08
CA LYS A 38 -36.03 0.45 5.28
C LYS A 38 -36.53 1.86 5.56
N VAL A 39 -36.45 2.32 6.81
CA VAL A 39 -36.94 3.63 7.24
C VAL A 39 -36.16 4.76 6.53
N SER A 40 -36.89 5.69 5.93
CA SER A 40 -36.34 6.82 5.19
C SER A 40 -35.87 7.95 6.12
N VAL A 41 -34.72 8.55 5.82
CA VAL A 41 -34.24 9.79 6.48
C VAL A 41 -34.76 11.06 5.83
N LYS A 42 -35.71 10.96 4.87
CA LYS A 42 -36.27 12.13 4.21
C LYS A 42 -37.01 13.03 5.22
N GLY A 43 -36.68 14.32 5.20
CA GLY A 43 -37.28 15.31 6.11
C GLY A 43 -36.58 15.45 7.46
N THR A 44 -35.40 14.82 7.68
CA THR A 44 -34.56 15.11 8.84
C THR A 44 -33.79 16.42 8.66
N SER A 45 -33.45 17.06 9.79
CA SER A 45 -32.63 18.27 9.84
C SER A 45 -31.43 18.08 10.76
N GLN A 46 -30.27 18.51 10.30
CA GLN A 46 -29.04 18.55 11.14
C GLN A 46 -28.78 19.99 11.66
N LYS A 47 -29.65 20.95 11.35
CA LYS A 47 -29.41 22.37 11.61
C LYS A 47 -29.25 22.65 13.11
N ASP A 48 -30.13 22.12 13.94
CA ASP A 48 -30.13 22.40 15.38
C ASP A 48 -28.94 21.71 16.07
N ILE A 49 -28.58 20.50 15.66
CA ILE A 49 -27.38 19.80 16.12
C ILE A 49 -26.13 20.62 15.80
N ASN A 50 -26.03 21.14 14.55
CA ASN A 50 -24.90 21.95 14.12
C ASN A 50 -24.76 23.24 14.94
N ILE A 51 -25.89 23.94 15.21
CA ILE A 51 -25.87 25.16 16.03
C ILE A 51 -25.35 24.86 17.44
N LYS A 52 -25.78 23.75 18.02
CA LYS A 52 -25.44 23.36 19.39
C LYS A 52 -23.99 22.90 19.55
N LEU A 53 -23.38 22.33 18.52
CA LEU A 53 -21.99 21.84 18.55
C LEU A 53 -20.95 22.87 18.08
N ASP A 54 -21.37 24.05 17.62
CA ASP A 54 -20.47 25.07 17.05
C ASP A 54 -19.37 25.52 18.03
N PHE A 55 -19.63 25.48 19.35
CA PHE A 55 -18.65 25.80 20.39
C PHE A 55 -17.39 24.91 20.36
N LEU A 56 -17.45 23.69 19.81
CA LEU A 56 -16.31 22.78 19.72
C LEU A 56 -15.18 23.32 18.83
N LYS A 57 -15.49 24.23 17.90
CA LYS A 57 -14.47 24.91 17.08
C LYS A 57 -13.47 25.69 17.91
N LYS A 58 -13.88 26.24 19.05
CA LYS A 58 -13.03 26.92 20.05
C LYS A 58 -11.94 26.00 20.58
N TYR A 59 -12.22 24.70 20.65
CA TYR A 59 -11.33 23.67 21.15
C TYR A 59 -10.55 22.93 20.04
N ASN A 60 -10.62 23.46 18.81
CA ASN A 60 -9.95 22.88 17.64
C ASN A 60 -10.50 21.52 17.20
N TYR A 61 -11.82 21.31 17.37
CA TYR A 61 -12.53 20.12 16.92
C TYR A 61 -13.53 20.44 15.80
N SER A 62 -13.58 19.55 14.83
CA SER A 62 -14.65 19.46 13.82
C SER A 62 -15.53 18.25 14.12
N TYR A 63 -16.76 18.27 13.61
CA TYR A 63 -17.70 17.16 13.78
C TYR A 63 -18.44 16.87 12.49
N LYS A 64 -19.01 15.66 12.39
CA LYS A 64 -19.89 15.24 11.32
C LYS A 64 -21.01 14.38 11.87
N ILE A 65 -22.22 14.56 11.32
CA ILE A 65 -23.44 13.87 11.73
C ILE A 65 -23.81 12.84 10.66
N GLY A 66 -24.12 11.62 11.08
CA GLY A 66 -24.55 10.53 10.22
C GLY A 66 -25.89 9.95 10.69
N LEU A 67 -27.00 10.44 10.12
CA LEU A 67 -28.35 9.90 10.35
C LEU A 67 -28.65 8.74 9.42
N GLY A 68 -28.29 8.86 8.15
CA GLY A 68 -28.60 7.88 7.12
C GLY A 68 -27.41 7.55 6.22
N ASN A 69 -27.57 6.49 5.45
CA ASN A 69 -26.59 6.04 4.47
C ASN A 69 -26.83 6.60 3.06
N ALA A 70 -25.96 6.25 2.12
CA ALA A 70 -26.04 6.69 0.72
C ALA A 70 -27.34 6.27 0.00
N GLY A 71 -28.04 5.24 0.50
CA GLY A 71 -29.32 4.79 -0.02
C GLY A 71 -30.53 5.59 0.49
N GLY A 72 -30.32 6.60 1.33
CA GLY A 72 -31.37 7.45 1.88
C GLY A 72 -32.23 6.79 2.97
N PHE A 73 -31.73 5.76 3.63
CA PHE A 73 -32.40 5.11 4.75
C PHE A 73 -31.58 5.26 6.05
N LEU A 74 -32.29 5.19 7.18
CA LEU A 74 -31.74 5.33 8.51
C LEU A 74 -30.66 4.25 8.76
N ASN A 75 -29.53 4.64 9.34
CA ASN A 75 -28.48 3.70 9.73
C ASN A 75 -28.96 2.81 10.88
N GLU A 76 -28.30 1.70 11.14
CA GLU A 76 -28.53 0.89 12.35
C GLU A 76 -28.15 1.67 13.61
N ASP A 77 -27.07 2.48 13.51
CA ASP A 77 -26.62 3.42 14.53
C ASP A 77 -26.54 4.82 13.91
N SER A 78 -27.23 5.78 14.48
CA SER A 78 -27.10 7.20 14.10
C SER A 78 -26.06 7.86 14.99
N TRP A 79 -25.15 8.64 14.41
CA TRP A 79 -23.92 9.05 15.10
C TRP A 79 -23.51 10.50 14.84
N ILE A 80 -22.71 11.03 15.77
CA ILE A 80 -21.91 12.24 15.63
C ILE A 80 -20.44 11.87 15.89
N ILE A 81 -19.55 12.15 14.94
CA ILE A 81 -18.12 11.96 15.11
C ILE A 81 -17.42 13.30 15.34
N PHE A 82 -16.40 13.30 16.18
CA PHE A 82 -15.62 14.45 16.57
C PHE A 82 -14.14 14.18 16.29
N VAL A 83 -13.49 15.08 15.53
CA VAL A 83 -12.10 14.93 15.09
C VAL A 83 -11.33 16.21 15.38
N ARG A 84 -10.07 16.07 15.78
CA ARG A 84 -9.14 17.18 15.94
C ARG A 84 -8.79 17.79 14.58
N ASN A 85 -8.85 19.11 14.46
CA ASN A 85 -8.60 19.83 13.20
C ASN A 85 -7.14 19.71 12.71
N ASP A 86 -6.18 19.60 13.62
CA ASP A 86 -4.77 19.41 13.28
C ASP A 86 -4.50 18.04 12.61
N LEU A 87 -5.32 17.04 12.90
CA LEU A 87 -5.26 15.73 12.24
C LEU A 87 -5.88 15.77 10.84
N LEU A 88 -6.91 16.60 10.63
CA LEU A 88 -7.52 16.80 9.31
C LEU A 88 -6.61 17.57 8.36
N ALA A 89 -5.93 18.61 8.86
CA ALA A 89 -5.09 19.51 8.06
C ALA A 89 -3.74 18.90 7.63
N SER A 90 -3.31 17.81 8.27
CA SER A 90 -1.94 17.30 8.14
C SER A 90 -1.76 16.15 7.15
N ASN A 91 -2.77 15.79 6.35
CA ASN A 91 -2.78 14.58 5.51
C ASN A 91 -2.42 13.28 6.26
N LEU A 92 -2.36 13.31 7.58
CA LEU A 92 -2.06 12.15 8.43
C LEU A 92 -3.15 11.07 8.34
N ILE A 93 -4.32 11.47 7.87
CA ILE A 93 -5.49 10.63 7.64
C ILE A 93 -5.95 10.84 6.20
N ASN A 94 -5.10 10.53 5.21
CA ASN A 94 -5.39 10.53 3.78
C ASN A 94 -6.21 11.72 3.24
N GLY A 95 -5.89 12.96 3.59
CA GLY A 95 -6.35 14.20 2.93
C GLY A 95 -7.82 14.38 2.51
N GLU A 96 -8.68 13.42 2.84
CA GLU A 96 -10.06 13.35 2.39
C GLU A 96 -11.02 13.90 3.45
N LYS A 97 -12.23 14.24 2.99
CA LYS A 97 -13.32 14.70 3.85
C LYS A 97 -13.53 13.74 5.02
N LEU A 98 -13.75 14.30 6.21
CA LEU A 98 -14.12 13.56 7.41
C LEU A 98 -15.24 12.55 7.14
N THR A 99 -14.96 11.27 7.33
CA THR A 99 -15.92 10.18 7.18
C THR A 99 -15.79 9.19 8.34
N ALA A 100 -16.89 8.53 8.70
CA ALA A 100 -16.86 7.46 9.72
C ALA A 100 -16.09 6.21 9.29
N THR A 101 -15.58 6.18 8.06
CA THR A 101 -14.85 5.05 7.48
C THR A 101 -13.34 5.25 7.48
N LYS A 102 -12.84 6.43 7.87
CA LYS A 102 -11.40 6.76 7.85
C LYS A 102 -11.01 7.61 9.06
N GLY A 103 -9.84 7.34 9.61
CA GLY A 103 -9.25 8.10 10.70
C GLY A 103 -9.66 7.67 12.11
N ILE A 104 -9.03 8.27 13.14
CA ILE A 104 -9.41 8.10 14.53
C ILE A 104 -10.25 9.30 14.98
N TYR A 105 -11.31 9.03 15.70
CA TYR A 105 -12.28 10.03 16.17
C TYR A 105 -12.95 9.59 17.48
N ILE A 106 -13.53 10.52 18.20
CA ILE A 106 -14.50 10.22 19.24
C ILE A 106 -15.86 10.17 18.58
N PHE A 107 -16.71 9.22 18.91
CA PHE A 107 -18.08 9.20 18.42
C PHE A 107 -19.10 9.08 19.55
N ILE A 108 -20.25 9.69 19.33
CA ILE A 108 -21.47 9.43 20.05
C ILE A 108 -22.45 8.81 19.07
N ALA A 109 -23.02 7.68 19.43
CA ALA A 109 -24.03 7.01 18.62
C ALA A 109 -25.30 6.76 19.45
N PHE A 110 -26.47 6.93 18.82
CA PHE A 110 -27.72 6.42 19.33
C PHE A 110 -28.03 5.10 18.64
N SER A 111 -28.02 4.02 19.40
CA SER A 111 -28.02 2.64 18.94
C SER A 111 -29.20 1.87 19.52
N GLY A 112 -29.49 0.70 18.95
CA GLY A 112 -30.52 -0.21 19.46
C GLY A 112 -31.96 0.29 19.29
N TYR A 113 -32.23 1.32 18.49
CA TYR A 113 -33.57 1.89 18.34
C TYR A 113 -34.54 1.04 17.51
N PHE A 114 -34.06 -0.01 16.86
CA PHE A 114 -34.88 -1.07 16.25
C PHE A 114 -35.10 -2.28 17.15
N SER A 115 -34.58 -2.24 18.40
CA SER A 115 -34.68 -3.29 19.40
C SER A 115 -35.10 -2.69 20.75
N ASP A 116 -35.24 -3.55 21.78
CA ASP A 116 -35.54 -3.10 23.15
C ASP A 116 -34.29 -2.60 23.93
N ASP A 117 -33.10 -2.60 23.29
CA ASP A 117 -31.84 -2.18 23.92
C ASP A 117 -31.37 -0.80 23.42
N LYS A 118 -32.24 0.19 23.49
CA LYS A 118 -31.89 1.59 23.15
C LYS A 118 -30.84 2.13 24.11
N HIS A 119 -29.75 2.67 23.57
CA HIS A 119 -28.70 3.30 24.35
C HIS A 119 -27.93 4.36 23.57
N ILE A 120 -27.23 5.23 24.29
CA ILE A 120 -26.24 6.16 23.76
C ILE A 120 -24.88 5.53 24.00
N GLN A 121 -24.09 5.36 22.96
CA GLN A 121 -22.71 4.89 23.04
C GLN A 121 -21.76 6.07 22.85
N LEU A 122 -20.76 6.19 23.71
CA LEU A 122 -19.66 7.15 23.61
C LEU A 122 -18.34 6.36 23.62
N SER A 123 -17.58 6.43 22.53
CA SER A 123 -16.35 5.66 22.41
C SER A 123 -15.37 6.29 21.41
N PHE A 124 -14.14 5.77 21.37
CA PHE A 124 -13.24 6.00 20.25
C PHE A 124 -13.63 5.12 19.06
N GLY A 125 -13.70 5.74 17.87
CA GLY A 125 -13.96 5.05 16.61
C GLY A 125 -12.72 5.04 15.73
N PHE A 126 -12.50 3.89 15.09
CA PHE A 126 -11.54 3.72 14.01
C PHE A 126 -12.07 2.65 13.05
N PRO A 127 -11.85 2.80 11.73
CA PRO A 127 -12.38 1.87 10.76
C PRO A 127 -11.76 0.49 10.93
N GLN A 128 -12.58 -0.54 11.02
CA GLN A 128 -12.13 -1.94 11.15
C GLN A 128 -11.30 -2.44 9.93
N GLY A 129 -11.33 -1.73 8.81
CA GLY A 129 -10.58 -2.05 7.59
C GLY A 129 -9.30 -1.24 7.38
N ASP A 130 -9.03 -0.24 8.22
CA ASP A 130 -7.83 0.59 8.08
C ASP A 130 -6.69 0.05 8.95
N MET A 131 -6.07 -1.04 8.49
CA MET A 131 -4.90 -1.63 9.15
C MET A 131 -3.74 -0.63 9.35
N ASN A 132 -3.75 0.51 8.64
CA ASN A 132 -2.70 1.50 8.74
C ASN A 132 -2.82 2.33 10.02
N LEU A 133 -4.02 2.59 10.51
CA LEU A 133 -4.22 3.35 11.75
C LEU A 133 -3.84 2.58 13.01
N SER A 134 -4.01 1.25 13.00
CA SER A 134 -3.55 0.39 14.11
C SER A 134 -2.03 0.41 14.33
N ARG A 135 -1.29 1.10 13.46
CA ARG A 135 0.19 1.18 13.49
C ARG A 135 0.72 2.55 13.94
N CYS A 136 -0.11 3.48 14.34
CA CYS A 136 0.37 4.75 14.88
C CYS A 136 0.66 4.66 16.41
N SER A 137 1.61 5.50 16.86
CA SER A 137 2.06 5.51 18.27
C SER A 137 0.92 5.78 19.25
N ALA A 138 0.01 6.67 18.87
CA ALA A 138 -1.13 7.03 19.70
C ALA A 138 -2.07 5.85 19.96
N ILE A 139 -2.47 5.12 18.90
CA ILE A 139 -3.38 3.96 19.04
C ILE A 139 -2.72 2.84 19.84
N ASP A 140 -1.46 2.52 19.58
CA ASP A 140 -0.71 1.55 20.37
C ASP A 140 -0.68 1.91 21.86
N GLN A 141 -0.48 3.18 22.17
CA GLN A 141 -0.44 3.64 23.57
C GLN A 141 -1.85 3.61 24.20
N MET A 142 -2.89 3.96 23.44
CA MET A 142 -4.27 3.85 23.88
C MET A 142 -4.66 2.39 24.16
N ASP A 143 -4.26 1.45 23.31
CA ASP A 143 -4.57 0.02 23.47
C ASP A 143 -3.80 -0.58 24.65
N ARG A 144 -2.48 -0.38 24.71
CA ARG A 144 -1.63 -0.87 25.81
C ARG A 144 -2.02 -0.34 27.18
N SER A 145 -2.47 0.91 27.26
CA SER A 145 -2.97 1.50 28.50
C SER A 145 -4.37 1.01 28.89
N GLY A 146 -5.01 0.18 28.05
CA GLY A 146 -6.39 -0.25 28.21
C GLY A 146 -7.42 0.85 28.01
N LYS A 147 -7.00 2.06 27.61
CA LYS A 147 -7.88 3.23 27.49
C LYS A 147 -8.88 3.13 26.35
N LEU A 148 -8.57 2.40 25.27
CA LEU A 148 -9.54 2.12 24.22
C LEU A 148 -10.76 1.36 24.75
N ARG A 149 -10.56 0.39 25.66
CA ARG A 149 -11.65 -0.35 26.31
C ARG A 149 -12.27 0.43 27.47
N TYR A 150 -11.47 1.23 28.18
CA TYR A 150 -11.95 2.07 29.27
C TYR A 150 -12.90 3.15 28.78
N PHE A 151 -12.64 3.75 27.63
CA PHE A 151 -13.46 4.78 26.99
C PHE A 151 -14.49 4.15 26.02
N ASP A 152 -15.24 3.16 26.46
CA ASP A 152 -16.40 2.60 25.77
C ASP A 152 -17.58 2.58 26.73
N PHE A 153 -18.38 3.65 26.67
CA PHE A 153 -19.46 3.93 27.60
C PHE A 153 -20.81 3.71 26.93
N LYS A 154 -21.77 3.18 27.70
CA LYS A 154 -23.16 3.00 27.28
C LYS A 154 -24.09 3.63 28.31
N TYR A 155 -24.98 4.49 27.87
CA TYR A 155 -25.95 5.21 28.68
C TYR A 155 -27.36 4.88 28.21
N LYS A 156 -28.27 4.68 29.16
CA LYS A 156 -29.68 4.32 28.86
C LYS A 156 -30.63 5.50 28.98
N ASP A 157 -30.26 6.51 29.74
CA ASP A 157 -31.12 7.65 30.07
C ASP A 157 -30.34 8.98 29.96
N LEU A 158 -30.60 9.73 28.86
CA LEU A 158 -29.89 10.98 28.60
C LEU A 158 -30.09 12.02 29.72
N GLU A 159 -31.29 12.14 30.28
CA GLU A 159 -31.59 13.17 31.28
C GLU A 159 -30.91 12.87 32.63
N LYS A 160 -30.95 11.61 33.06
CA LYS A 160 -30.36 11.19 34.33
C LYS A 160 -28.83 11.12 34.26
N GLU A 161 -28.28 10.78 33.10
CA GLU A 161 -26.85 10.55 32.93
C GLU A 161 -26.12 11.73 32.25
N ALA A 162 -26.81 12.85 31.97
CA ALA A 162 -26.29 14.01 31.26
C ALA A 162 -24.92 14.50 31.79
N ASN A 163 -24.80 14.67 33.11
CA ASN A 163 -23.56 15.12 33.73
C ASN A 163 -22.41 14.11 33.55
N GLN A 164 -22.72 12.83 33.59
CA GLN A 164 -21.73 11.77 33.38
C GLN A 164 -21.28 11.74 31.91
N ILE A 165 -22.20 11.81 30.96
CA ILE A 165 -21.90 11.85 29.52
C ILE A 165 -20.98 13.03 29.19
N VAL A 166 -21.27 14.22 29.71
CA VAL A 166 -20.44 15.41 29.52
C VAL A 166 -19.06 15.21 30.10
N LYS A 167 -18.96 14.67 31.32
CA LYS A 167 -17.68 14.40 31.97
C LYS A 167 -16.85 13.41 31.17
N ASP A 168 -17.42 12.29 30.80
CA ASP A 168 -16.70 11.25 30.08
C ASP A 168 -16.25 11.73 28.69
N PHE A 169 -17.07 12.55 28.00
CA PHE A 169 -16.67 13.19 26.76
C PHE A 169 -15.51 14.18 26.95
N GLN A 170 -15.52 14.99 28.01
CA GLN A 170 -14.40 15.88 28.33
C GLN A 170 -13.13 15.10 28.67
N ASP A 171 -13.24 14.02 29.44
CA ASP A 171 -12.11 13.16 29.78
C ASP A 171 -11.52 12.52 28.51
N MET A 172 -12.37 12.09 27.57
CA MET A 172 -11.94 11.56 26.26
C MET A 172 -11.24 12.62 25.40
N ILE A 173 -11.80 13.82 25.29
CA ILE A 173 -11.15 14.94 24.55
C ILE A 173 -9.79 15.27 25.18
N ASN A 174 -9.73 15.39 26.50
CA ASN A 174 -8.49 15.71 27.21
C ASN A 174 -7.45 14.61 27.02
N TYR A 175 -7.86 13.35 27.08
CA TYR A 175 -6.98 12.23 26.79
C TYR A 175 -6.51 12.22 25.33
N PHE A 176 -7.40 12.51 24.38
CA PHE A 176 -7.07 12.58 22.95
C PHE A 176 -6.06 13.70 22.66
N ASN A 177 -6.10 14.79 23.43
CA ASN A 177 -5.20 15.94 23.30
C ASN A 177 -3.81 15.73 23.96
N ILE A 178 -3.58 14.64 24.70
CA ILE A 178 -2.25 14.29 25.22
C ILE A 178 -1.30 13.95 24.07
N PHE A 179 -1.83 13.37 23.00
CA PHE A 179 -1.04 12.93 21.84
C PHE A 179 -0.72 14.10 20.91
N ASP A 180 0.57 14.21 20.52
CA ASP A 180 0.97 15.13 19.46
C ASP A 180 0.47 14.62 18.10
N LYS A 181 0.29 15.53 17.14
CA LYS A 181 -0.08 15.15 15.77
C LYS A 181 0.88 14.14 15.14
N ASN A 182 2.16 14.14 15.56
CA ASN A 182 3.16 13.19 15.06
C ASN A 182 2.96 11.79 15.63
N ASP A 183 2.26 11.62 16.76
CA ASP A 183 1.91 10.32 17.33
C ASP A 183 0.88 9.58 16.46
N PHE A 184 0.14 10.32 15.62
CA PHE A 184 -0.81 9.79 14.66
C PHE A 184 -0.19 9.60 13.27
N LYS A 185 1.06 10.03 13.05
CA LYS A 185 1.77 9.63 11.84
C LYS A 185 1.89 8.12 11.85
N LEU A 186 1.55 7.52 10.72
CA LEU A 186 1.90 6.13 10.48
C LEU A 186 3.38 5.99 10.80
N ARG A 187 3.70 5.04 11.67
CA ARG A 187 5.10 4.70 11.90
C ARG A 187 5.64 4.18 10.58
N ALA A 188 6.29 5.03 9.82
CA ALA A 188 7.02 4.65 8.61
C ALA A 188 8.13 3.62 8.89
N GLU A 189 8.30 3.20 10.17
CA GLU A 189 9.43 2.40 10.63
C GLU A 189 9.09 1.28 11.62
N PHE A 190 7.82 0.91 11.82
CA PHE A 190 7.57 -0.41 12.40
C PHE A 190 7.22 -1.35 11.28
N SER A 191 8.08 -2.33 11.08
CA SER A 191 7.92 -3.43 10.16
C SER A 191 6.49 -3.49 9.66
N THR A 192 6.20 -2.75 8.59
CA THR A 192 5.18 -3.22 7.68
C THR A 192 5.49 -4.69 7.60
N PHE A 193 4.58 -5.55 8.02
CA PHE A 193 4.67 -6.94 7.63
C PHE A 193 4.76 -6.87 6.11
N ILE A 194 6.01 -6.82 5.61
CA ILE A 194 6.24 -6.77 4.18
C ILE A 194 5.85 -8.16 3.73
N PRO A 195 4.79 -8.30 2.95
CA PRO A 195 4.32 -9.61 2.52
C PRO A 195 5.46 -10.33 1.82
N LEU A 196 5.64 -11.62 2.12
CA LEU A 196 6.67 -12.43 1.46
C LEU A 196 6.46 -12.52 -0.05
N ASN A 197 5.21 -12.38 -0.51
CA ASN A 197 4.85 -12.43 -1.92
C ASN A 197 3.97 -11.25 -2.27
N GLN A 198 4.39 -10.41 -3.22
CA GLN A 198 3.68 -9.21 -3.66
C GLN A 198 3.59 -9.17 -5.19
N ILE A 199 2.49 -8.64 -5.72
CA ILE A 199 2.34 -8.32 -7.15
C ILE A 199 1.94 -6.86 -7.29
N LEU A 200 2.78 -6.07 -7.96
CA LEU A 200 2.48 -4.71 -8.41
C LEU A 200 1.70 -4.83 -9.72
N TYR A 201 0.41 -4.46 -9.72
CA TYR A 201 -0.44 -4.63 -10.89
C TYR A 201 -1.11 -3.32 -11.31
N GLY A 202 -1.46 -3.21 -12.58
CA GLY A 202 -2.16 -2.06 -13.13
C GLY A 202 -1.84 -1.81 -14.60
N PRO A 203 -2.38 -0.73 -15.17
CA PRO A 203 -2.19 -0.37 -16.58
C PRO A 203 -0.72 -0.13 -16.94
N PRO A 204 -0.35 -0.18 -18.24
CA PRO A 204 1.01 0.09 -18.67
C PRO A 204 1.40 1.55 -18.41
N GLY A 205 2.69 1.78 -18.10
CA GLY A 205 3.21 3.12 -17.85
C GLY A 205 2.85 3.72 -16.48
N THR A 206 2.45 2.91 -15.50
CA THR A 206 2.20 3.36 -14.11
C THR A 206 3.43 3.26 -13.20
N GLY A 207 4.59 2.88 -13.75
CA GLY A 207 5.84 2.84 -13.00
C GLY A 207 6.06 1.56 -12.18
N LYS A 208 5.36 0.45 -12.46
CA LYS A 208 5.49 -0.82 -11.74
C LYS A 208 6.95 -1.27 -11.59
N THR A 209 7.66 -1.43 -12.70
CA THR A 209 9.08 -1.84 -12.71
C THR A 209 9.99 -0.80 -12.02
N TYR A 210 9.63 0.49 -12.12
CA TYR A 210 10.35 1.55 -11.40
C TYR A 210 10.24 1.37 -9.88
N HIS A 211 9.07 1.04 -9.37
CA HIS A 211 8.81 0.87 -7.93
C HIS A 211 9.31 -0.47 -7.36
N ILE A 212 9.72 -1.44 -8.20
CA ILE A 212 10.41 -2.65 -7.73
C ILE A 212 11.62 -2.29 -6.87
N ILE A 213 12.42 -1.29 -7.29
CA ILE A 213 13.61 -0.85 -6.55
C ILE A 213 13.22 -0.36 -5.17
N ASP A 214 12.18 0.46 -5.07
CA ASP A 214 11.70 0.97 -3.78
C ASP A 214 11.21 -0.16 -2.88
N LYS A 215 10.43 -1.10 -3.43
CA LYS A 215 9.91 -2.26 -2.68
C LYS A 215 11.00 -3.23 -2.24
N ALA A 216 11.99 -3.48 -3.09
CA ALA A 216 13.13 -4.31 -2.71
C ALA A 216 13.96 -3.66 -1.59
N LEU A 217 14.24 -2.36 -1.69
CA LEU A 217 14.98 -1.64 -0.67
C LEU A 217 14.21 -1.52 0.65
N GLU A 218 12.89 -1.39 0.60
CA GLU A 218 12.01 -1.46 1.78
C GLU A 218 12.21 -2.79 2.54
N ILE A 219 12.31 -3.92 1.83
CA ILE A 219 12.56 -5.25 2.41
C ILE A 219 13.93 -5.30 3.12
N PHE A 220 14.93 -4.61 2.58
CA PHE A 220 16.26 -4.51 3.20
C PHE A 220 16.34 -3.45 4.31
N GLY A 221 15.26 -2.70 4.57
CA GLY A 221 15.22 -1.63 5.56
C GLY A 221 16.03 -0.38 5.17
N GLU A 222 16.33 -0.22 3.87
CA GLU A 222 17.06 0.94 3.34
C GLU A 222 16.11 2.12 3.14
N ASN A 223 16.43 3.26 3.76
CA ASN A 223 15.68 4.51 3.62
C ASN A 223 16.57 5.55 2.93
N LEU A 224 16.54 5.58 1.61
CA LEU A 224 17.30 6.49 0.76
C LEU A 224 16.35 7.46 0.06
N GLU A 225 16.74 8.74 -0.04
CA GLU A 225 15.92 9.77 -0.67
C GLU A 225 16.17 9.85 -2.18
N SER A 226 17.45 9.87 -2.58
CA SER A 226 17.86 10.03 -3.97
C SER A 226 17.61 8.76 -4.78
N ARG A 227 17.11 8.93 -6.02
CA ARG A 227 16.90 7.80 -6.94
C ARG A 227 18.22 7.12 -7.33
N ASP A 228 19.27 7.89 -7.49
CA ASP A 228 20.59 7.38 -7.88
C ASP A 228 21.19 6.53 -6.75
N ASP A 229 21.03 6.96 -5.50
CA ASP A 229 21.46 6.18 -4.34
C ASP A 229 20.64 4.88 -4.21
N LYS A 230 19.33 4.95 -4.41
CA LYS A 230 18.45 3.77 -4.44
C LYS A 230 18.90 2.78 -5.51
N LYS A 231 19.17 3.26 -6.72
CA LYS A 231 19.63 2.40 -7.82
C LYS A 231 21.00 1.79 -7.53
N ALA A 232 21.94 2.58 -7.03
CA ALA A 232 23.26 2.10 -6.67
C ALA A 232 23.21 1.01 -5.58
N LYS A 233 22.33 1.21 -4.59
CA LYS A 233 22.15 0.25 -3.50
C LYS A 233 21.45 -1.03 -3.95
N PHE A 234 20.45 -0.92 -4.80
CA PHE A 234 19.79 -2.06 -5.44
C PHE A 234 20.81 -2.90 -6.25
N ASP A 235 21.66 -2.24 -7.04
CA ASP A 235 22.69 -2.91 -7.83
C ASP A 235 23.77 -3.56 -6.95
N GLU A 236 24.06 -3.00 -5.78
CA GLU A 236 24.93 -3.62 -4.77
C GLU A 236 24.34 -4.96 -4.29
N TYR A 237 23.07 -4.99 -3.89
CA TYR A 237 22.39 -6.21 -3.46
C TYR A 237 22.26 -7.24 -4.60
N ALA A 238 22.04 -6.79 -5.82
CA ALA A 238 22.00 -7.67 -6.99
C ALA A 238 23.38 -8.32 -7.24
N ARG A 239 24.47 -7.56 -7.15
CA ARG A 239 25.84 -8.11 -7.27
C ARG A 239 26.19 -9.10 -6.15
N LYS A 240 25.63 -8.93 -4.96
CA LYS A 240 25.75 -9.87 -3.83
C LYS A 240 24.87 -11.12 -3.99
N GLY A 241 24.05 -11.18 -5.03
CA GLY A 241 23.12 -12.27 -5.26
C GLY A 241 21.90 -12.29 -4.32
N GLN A 242 21.68 -11.21 -3.56
CA GLN A 242 20.52 -11.07 -2.68
C GLN A 242 19.26 -10.55 -3.42
N ILE A 243 19.46 -9.96 -4.59
CA ILE A 243 18.38 -9.63 -5.53
C ILE A 243 18.63 -10.37 -6.84
N VAL A 244 17.63 -11.10 -7.31
CA VAL A 244 17.63 -11.73 -8.62
C VAL A 244 16.41 -11.26 -9.39
N PHE A 245 16.61 -10.94 -10.66
CA PHE A 245 15.56 -10.44 -11.55
C PHE A 245 15.36 -11.42 -12.72
N THR A 246 14.12 -11.79 -12.97
CA THR A 246 13.73 -12.57 -14.17
C THR A 246 12.49 -11.98 -14.80
N THR A 247 12.28 -12.26 -16.09
CA THR A 247 11.07 -11.87 -16.82
C THR A 247 10.37 -13.12 -17.33
N PHE A 248 9.10 -13.27 -17.04
CA PHE A 248 8.34 -14.38 -17.59
C PHE A 248 7.93 -14.09 -19.04
N HIS A 249 7.92 -15.13 -19.85
CA HIS A 249 7.44 -15.13 -21.23
C HIS A 249 6.73 -16.45 -21.54
N GLN A 250 6.04 -16.53 -22.67
CA GLN A 250 5.21 -17.69 -23.02
C GLN A 250 5.94 -19.04 -23.01
N SER A 251 7.22 -19.04 -23.38
CA SER A 251 8.05 -20.26 -23.41
C SER A 251 8.78 -20.54 -22.10
N TYR A 252 8.61 -19.71 -21.06
CA TYR A 252 9.26 -19.92 -19.76
C TYR A 252 8.62 -21.11 -19.05
N GLY A 253 9.42 -22.03 -18.54
CA GLY A 253 8.94 -23.29 -17.96
C GLY A 253 9.52 -23.61 -16.59
N TYR A 254 9.10 -24.75 -16.06
CA TYR A 254 9.58 -25.32 -14.80
C TYR A 254 11.08 -25.57 -14.82
N GLU A 255 11.60 -25.98 -15.99
CA GLU A 255 12.99 -26.37 -16.18
C GLU A 255 13.97 -25.17 -16.06
N GLU A 256 13.52 -23.96 -16.38
CA GLU A 256 14.29 -22.74 -16.17
C GLU A 256 14.16 -22.20 -14.76
N PHE A 257 13.01 -22.46 -14.11
CA PHE A 257 12.67 -21.89 -12.82
C PHE A 257 13.11 -22.74 -11.63
N VAL A 258 12.83 -24.05 -11.67
CA VAL A 258 13.06 -24.98 -10.56
C VAL A 258 14.23 -25.91 -10.85
N GLU A 259 14.09 -26.84 -11.75
CA GLU A 259 15.15 -27.76 -12.21
C GLU A 259 14.77 -28.41 -13.53
N GLY A 260 15.76 -28.74 -14.32
CA GLY A 260 15.51 -29.37 -15.63
C GLY A 260 16.71 -30.14 -16.14
N ILE A 261 16.46 -31.00 -17.14
CA ILE A 261 17.48 -31.79 -17.80
C ILE A 261 18.10 -30.95 -18.92
N LYS A 262 19.43 -30.75 -18.89
CA LYS A 262 20.19 -30.04 -19.93
C LYS A 262 21.26 -30.92 -20.54
N PRO A 263 21.49 -30.82 -21.87
CA PRO A 263 22.59 -31.52 -22.50
C PRO A 263 23.95 -30.93 -22.04
N ARG A 264 24.88 -31.79 -21.67
CA ARG A 264 26.27 -31.48 -21.39
C ARG A 264 27.09 -31.84 -22.60
N ILE A 265 27.85 -30.91 -23.14
CA ILE A 265 28.84 -31.15 -24.18
C ILE A 265 30.17 -31.26 -23.52
N ASP A 266 30.76 -32.48 -23.40
CA ASP A 266 32.10 -32.64 -22.95
C ASP A 266 33.06 -32.12 -24.02
N SER A 267 33.93 -31.21 -23.60
CA SER A 267 34.96 -30.59 -24.46
C SER A 267 36.18 -31.47 -24.70
N GLU A 268 36.16 -32.73 -24.30
CA GLU A 268 37.22 -33.68 -24.63
C GLU A 268 37.02 -34.21 -26.06
N GLU A 269 38.03 -34.04 -26.89
CA GLU A 269 38.05 -34.19 -28.38
C GLU A 269 37.56 -35.53 -28.96
N ASN A 270 37.08 -36.49 -28.17
CA ASN A 270 36.71 -37.83 -28.66
C ASN A 270 35.34 -38.40 -28.23
N SER A 271 34.54 -37.70 -27.42
CA SER A 271 33.20 -38.22 -27.08
C SER A 271 32.10 -37.58 -27.94
N LYS A 272 31.51 -38.39 -28.82
CA LYS A 272 30.34 -38.01 -29.64
C LYS A 272 29.01 -38.24 -28.91
N GLU A 273 29.02 -38.55 -27.64
CA GLU A 273 27.83 -38.84 -26.86
C GLU A 273 27.40 -37.60 -26.11
N ILE A 274 26.11 -37.22 -26.25
CA ILE A 274 25.50 -36.16 -25.50
C ILE A 274 25.10 -36.72 -24.13
N GLU A 275 25.80 -36.28 -23.09
CA GLU A 275 25.37 -36.56 -21.71
C GLU A 275 24.29 -35.56 -21.26
N TYR A 276 23.40 -36.03 -20.42
CA TYR A 276 22.35 -35.18 -19.83
C TYR A 276 22.61 -35.00 -18.34
N GLU A 277 22.57 -33.75 -17.89
CA GLU A 277 22.68 -33.42 -16.47
C GLU A 277 21.40 -32.72 -15.95
N ILE A 278 21.06 -32.94 -14.70
CA ILE A 278 20.01 -32.19 -14.02
C ILE A 278 20.63 -30.89 -13.54
N LYS A 279 20.08 -29.77 -14.03
CA LYS A 279 20.55 -28.44 -13.66
C LYS A 279 19.49 -27.71 -12.87
N ASP A 280 19.93 -27.07 -11.77
CA ASP A 280 19.05 -26.24 -10.95
C ASP A 280 18.59 -25.01 -11.74
N GLY A 281 17.31 -24.69 -11.63
CA GLY A 281 16.70 -23.48 -12.18
C GLY A 281 17.01 -22.26 -11.29
N ILE A 282 16.75 -21.08 -11.84
CA ILE A 282 17.12 -19.80 -11.22
C ILE A 282 16.53 -19.59 -9.82
N PHE A 283 15.28 -20.00 -9.60
CA PHE A 283 14.60 -19.84 -8.30
C PHE A 283 15.11 -20.84 -7.26
N LYS A 284 15.36 -22.10 -7.67
CA LYS A 284 15.91 -23.10 -6.77
C LYS A 284 17.33 -22.71 -6.32
N ASP A 285 18.23 -22.37 -7.25
CA ASP A 285 19.58 -21.89 -6.94
C ASP A 285 19.57 -20.68 -5.99
N PHE A 286 18.61 -19.77 -6.20
CA PHE A 286 18.43 -18.60 -5.34
C PHE A 286 17.97 -18.98 -3.92
N CYS A 287 17.04 -19.92 -3.79
CA CYS A 287 16.58 -20.43 -2.48
C CYS A 287 17.69 -21.17 -1.74
N ASP A 288 18.47 -21.98 -2.45
CA ASP A 288 19.60 -22.72 -1.87
C ASP A 288 20.68 -21.74 -1.34
N LYS A 289 20.98 -20.68 -2.08
CA LYS A 289 21.87 -19.59 -1.60
C LYS A 289 21.32 -18.91 -0.36
N ALA A 290 20.02 -18.62 -0.32
CA ALA A 290 19.38 -18.02 0.85
C ALA A 290 19.47 -18.90 2.12
N LEU A 291 19.45 -20.22 1.96
CA LEU A 291 19.63 -21.18 3.05
C LEU A 291 21.07 -21.26 3.53
N VAL A 292 22.05 -21.30 2.62
CA VAL A 292 23.48 -21.41 2.94
C VAL A 292 23.99 -20.21 3.75
N VAL A 293 23.59 -19.01 3.37
CA VAL A 293 23.96 -17.79 4.12
C VAL A 293 23.46 -17.87 5.57
N LYS A 294 22.28 -18.44 5.79
CA LYS A 294 21.73 -18.64 7.13
C LYS A 294 22.52 -19.64 7.97
N GLN A 295 23.10 -20.67 7.36
CA GLN A 295 23.86 -21.72 8.05
C GLN A 295 25.31 -21.29 8.41
N ASN A 296 25.91 -20.40 7.63
CA ASN A 296 27.29 -19.93 7.81
C ASN A 296 27.39 -18.61 8.61
N PHE A 297 26.39 -18.28 9.40
CA PHE A 297 26.33 -17.08 10.20
C PHE A 297 27.48 -17.00 11.22
N ASN A 298 28.40 -16.05 11.07
CA ASN A 298 29.45 -15.74 12.03
C ASN A 298 29.15 -14.47 12.80
N PHE A 299 28.57 -14.62 13.98
CA PHE A 299 28.19 -13.50 14.83
C PHE A 299 29.36 -12.58 15.20
N ASN A 300 30.56 -13.14 15.47
CA ASN A 300 31.71 -12.32 15.87
C ASN A 300 32.11 -11.33 14.77
N GLN A 301 32.11 -11.77 13.52
CA GLN A 301 32.41 -10.88 12.39
C GLN A 301 31.40 -9.74 12.28
N ILE A 302 30.11 -10.06 12.39
CA ILE A 302 29.04 -9.05 12.30
C ILE A 302 29.10 -8.07 13.47
N LYS A 303 29.43 -8.54 14.67
CA LYS A 303 29.67 -7.68 15.83
C LYS A 303 30.81 -6.70 15.57
N ASP A 304 31.93 -7.20 15.02
CA ASP A 304 33.09 -6.37 14.75
C ASP A 304 32.79 -5.33 13.64
N ASP A 305 32.07 -5.71 12.58
CA ASP A 305 31.57 -4.81 11.54
C ASP A 305 30.64 -3.72 12.13
N PHE A 306 29.76 -4.10 13.08
CA PHE A 306 28.89 -3.14 13.78
C PHE A 306 29.69 -2.16 14.64
N LEU A 307 30.66 -2.66 15.40
CA LEU A 307 31.51 -1.80 16.24
C LEU A 307 32.35 -0.85 15.39
N ASP A 308 32.91 -1.31 14.27
CA ASP A 308 33.67 -0.49 13.34
C ASP A 308 32.77 0.58 12.70
N HIS A 309 31.55 0.23 12.31
CA HIS A 309 30.57 1.19 11.85
C HIS A 309 30.25 2.27 12.92
N CYS A 310 30.05 1.86 14.18
CA CYS A 310 29.82 2.79 15.28
C CYS A 310 31.02 3.71 15.53
N ARG A 311 32.26 3.20 15.42
CA ARG A 311 33.50 3.99 15.55
C ARG A 311 33.65 5.00 14.43
N GLU A 312 33.35 4.59 13.20
CA GLU A 312 33.44 5.43 12.01
C GLU A 312 32.38 6.55 12.05
N LYS A 313 31.15 6.22 12.31
CA LYS A 313 30.01 7.16 12.29
C LYS A 313 29.83 7.95 13.58
N LYS A 314 30.41 7.51 14.70
CA LYS A 314 30.30 8.08 16.07
C LYS A 314 28.87 8.11 16.63
N SER A 315 27.86 7.94 15.83
CA SER A 315 26.46 7.77 16.24
C SER A 315 25.70 6.92 15.23
N ILE A 316 24.62 6.30 15.69
CA ILE A 316 23.60 5.66 14.84
C ILE A 316 22.27 6.35 15.06
N ILE A 317 21.54 6.58 13.99
CA ILE A 317 20.18 7.09 14.05
C ILE A 317 19.24 5.96 13.61
N TYR A 318 18.34 5.56 14.50
CA TYR A 318 17.36 4.52 14.23
C TYR A 318 16.03 4.82 14.94
N LYS A 319 14.92 4.68 14.25
CA LYS A 319 13.57 5.00 14.76
C LYS A 319 13.51 6.40 15.38
N ASN A 320 14.05 7.40 14.69
CA ASN A 320 14.11 8.82 15.10
C ASN A 320 14.84 9.06 16.43
N LYS A 321 15.67 8.13 16.87
CA LYS A 321 16.55 8.30 18.02
C LYS A 321 18.00 8.26 17.61
N GLU A 322 18.79 9.20 18.13
CA GLU A 322 20.23 9.19 17.99
C GLU A 322 20.86 8.44 19.18
N TYR A 323 21.75 7.50 18.87
CA TYR A 323 22.56 6.75 19.82
C TYR A 323 24.03 7.07 19.55
N LYS A 324 24.64 7.86 20.43
CA LYS A 324 26.06 8.23 20.34
C LYS A 324 26.93 7.07 20.83
N PHE A 325 27.98 6.78 20.07
CA PHE A 325 28.93 5.72 20.45
C PHE A 325 29.92 6.25 21.51
N GLU A 326 30.08 5.51 22.60
CA GLU A 326 31.07 5.75 23.65
C GLU A 326 31.94 4.51 23.83
N GLU A 327 33.23 4.70 23.62
CA GLU A 327 34.20 3.62 23.85
C GLU A 327 34.13 3.04 25.29
N PRO A 328 34.39 1.74 25.51
CA PRO A 328 34.76 0.80 24.46
C PRO A 328 33.61 0.15 23.71
N ASN A 329 32.40 0.05 24.26
CA ASN A 329 31.29 -0.71 23.67
C ASN A 329 29.93 -0.23 24.18
N ASN A 330 29.67 1.07 24.16
CA ASN A 330 28.41 1.62 24.66
C ASN A 330 27.74 2.52 23.64
N LEU A 331 26.40 2.54 23.68
CA LEU A 331 25.58 3.50 22.99
C LEU A 331 24.85 4.35 24.01
N ILE A 332 24.85 5.67 23.83
CA ILE A 332 24.20 6.63 24.72
C ILE A 332 23.08 7.35 23.99
N THR A 333 21.91 7.40 24.61
CA THR A 333 20.77 8.22 24.14
C THR A 333 20.15 8.93 25.35
N GLY A 334 20.21 10.28 25.37
CA GLY A 334 19.87 11.06 26.56
C GLY A 334 20.73 10.65 27.76
N ASN A 335 20.10 10.30 28.87
CA ASN A 335 20.77 9.81 30.10
C ASN A 335 20.90 8.27 30.17
N LEU A 336 20.55 7.56 29.10
CA LEU A 336 20.56 6.10 29.08
C LEU A 336 21.82 5.58 28.42
N LYS A 337 22.43 4.55 29.02
CA LYS A 337 23.61 3.86 28.52
C LYS A 337 23.24 2.41 28.18
N ILE A 338 23.50 2.01 26.95
CA ILE A 338 23.20 0.68 26.39
C ILE A 338 24.53 -0.02 26.14
N HIS A 339 24.75 -1.16 26.79
CA HIS A 339 25.97 -1.95 26.63
C HIS A 339 25.82 -2.92 25.44
N ILE A 340 26.65 -2.76 24.41
CA ILE A 340 26.63 -3.58 23.20
C ILE A 340 26.91 -5.07 23.50
N ASN A 341 27.67 -5.37 24.55
CA ASN A 341 27.89 -6.75 24.97
C ASN A 341 26.61 -7.47 25.40
N TYR A 342 25.65 -6.77 26.04
CA TYR A 342 24.36 -7.38 26.36
C TYR A 342 23.53 -7.63 25.11
N ILE A 343 23.62 -6.75 24.10
CA ILE A 343 23.01 -6.98 22.79
C ILE A 343 23.58 -8.25 22.15
N ARG A 344 24.89 -8.44 22.19
CA ARG A 344 25.56 -9.67 21.72
C ARG A 344 24.97 -10.91 22.39
N ASP A 345 24.97 -10.92 23.73
CA ASP A 345 24.53 -12.09 24.50
C ASP A 345 23.04 -12.42 24.25
N MET A 346 22.23 -11.41 24.00
CA MET A 346 20.82 -11.58 23.61
C MET A 346 20.72 -12.18 22.20
N ILE A 347 21.50 -11.69 21.25
CA ILE A 347 21.50 -12.20 19.87
C ILE A 347 22.03 -13.64 19.82
N GLU A 348 23.06 -13.99 20.60
CA GLU A 348 23.53 -15.36 20.70
C GLU A 348 22.46 -16.32 21.25
N GLN A 349 21.62 -15.86 22.19
CA GLN A 349 20.52 -16.63 22.76
C GLN A 349 19.32 -16.73 21.80
N ILE A 350 18.91 -15.62 21.22
CA ILE A 350 17.73 -15.53 20.35
C ILE A 350 18.04 -16.14 18.98
N GLY A 351 19.29 -16.02 18.52
CA GLY A 351 19.74 -16.52 17.24
C GLY A 351 18.92 -15.98 16.09
N LEU A 352 18.72 -16.79 15.06
CA LEU A 352 17.92 -16.46 13.88
C LEU A 352 16.39 -16.47 14.13
N SER A 353 15.97 -16.75 15.36
CA SER A 353 14.54 -16.82 15.73
C SER A 353 13.92 -15.46 15.99
N TYR A 354 14.70 -14.38 16.05
CA TYR A 354 14.22 -13.03 16.39
C TYR A 354 12.96 -12.62 15.61
N GLY A 355 12.96 -12.78 14.30
CA GLY A 355 11.82 -12.43 13.45
C GLY A 355 10.55 -13.29 13.65
N ASN A 356 10.61 -14.33 14.51
CA ASN A 356 9.47 -15.17 14.87
C ASN A 356 8.97 -14.90 16.29
N LEU A 357 9.68 -14.07 17.05
CA LEU A 357 9.35 -13.78 18.43
C LEU A 357 8.36 -12.63 18.49
N SER A 358 7.38 -12.76 19.38
CA SER A 358 6.52 -11.65 19.76
C SER A 358 7.29 -10.61 20.59
N ASP A 359 6.78 -9.40 20.63
CA ASP A 359 7.34 -8.31 21.45
C ASP A 359 7.53 -8.70 22.92
N THR A 360 6.59 -9.46 23.47
CA THR A 360 6.63 -9.97 24.85
C THR A 360 7.74 -11.00 25.07
N GLU A 361 8.01 -11.85 24.10
CA GLU A 361 9.12 -12.81 24.16
C GLU A 361 10.47 -12.09 24.08
N ILE A 362 10.61 -11.11 23.20
CA ILE A 362 11.83 -10.29 23.07
C ILE A 362 12.08 -9.52 24.39
N GLU A 363 11.05 -8.89 24.95
CA GLU A 363 11.17 -8.22 26.26
C GLU A 363 11.54 -9.20 27.37
N GLY A 364 11.02 -10.43 27.35
CA GLY A 364 11.39 -11.51 28.26
C GLY A 364 12.89 -11.81 28.21
N TYR A 365 13.45 -11.95 27.01
CA TYR A 365 14.90 -12.16 26.83
C TYR A 365 15.74 -10.97 27.35
N ILE A 366 15.27 -9.74 27.12
CA ILE A 366 15.95 -8.53 27.63
C ILE A 366 15.91 -8.51 29.15
N ARG A 367 14.76 -8.80 29.78
CA ARG A 367 14.58 -8.80 31.24
C ARG A 367 15.41 -9.89 31.94
N LEU A 368 15.69 -11.01 31.26
CA LEU A 368 16.60 -12.03 31.79
C LEU A 368 18.03 -11.53 31.98
N LYS A 369 18.44 -10.50 31.24
CA LYS A 369 19.81 -9.94 31.28
C LYS A 369 19.89 -8.59 31.99
N ILE A 370 18.80 -7.84 32.04
CA ILE A 370 18.78 -6.46 32.49
C ILE A 370 17.56 -6.29 33.40
N ASP A 371 17.81 -6.15 34.69
CA ASP A 371 16.80 -5.79 35.68
C ASP A 371 16.68 -4.26 35.73
N SER A 372 15.85 -3.72 34.84
CA SER A 372 15.70 -2.27 34.67
C SER A 372 14.28 -1.90 34.22
N GLY A 373 13.93 -0.62 34.36
CA GLY A 373 12.63 -0.08 33.97
C GLY A 373 12.37 -0.14 32.46
N ASP A 374 11.09 -0.08 32.10
CA ASP A 374 10.57 -0.27 30.72
C ASP A 374 11.24 0.63 29.68
N ASN A 375 11.64 1.85 30.04
CA ASN A 375 12.33 2.76 29.13
C ASN A 375 13.70 2.22 28.67
N ILE A 376 14.46 1.59 29.56
CA ILE A 376 15.76 0.98 29.24
C ILE A 376 15.51 -0.24 28.35
N ILE A 377 14.56 -1.09 28.71
CA ILE A 377 14.19 -2.30 27.95
C ILE A 377 13.78 -1.95 26.52
N ASN A 378 12.96 -0.91 26.35
CA ASN A 378 12.55 -0.46 25.04
C ASN A 378 13.74 0.03 24.17
N ASN A 379 14.74 0.69 24.78
CA ASN A 379 15.93 1.10 24.05
C ASN A 379 16.82 -0.10 23.65
N TYR A 380 16.96 -1.10 24.49
CA TYR A 380 17.63 -2.35 24.10
C TYR A 380 16.90 -3.06 22.95
N LYS A 381 15.57 -3.09 23.00
CA LYS A 381 14.75 -3.64 21.92
C LYS A 381 14.98 -2.89 20.59
N ILE A 382 14.97 -1.55 20.63
CA ILE A 382 15.24 -0.72 19.44
C ILE A 382 16.62 -1.04 18.84
N ILE A 383 17.66 -1.19 19.67
CA ILE A 383 19.01 -1.53 19.17
C ILE A 383 19.09 -2.97 18.70
N LEU A 384 18.41 -3.91 19.36
CA LEU A 384 18.28 -5.28 18.86
C LEU A 384 17.61 -5.31 17.48
N ASP A 385 16.51 -4.59 17.30
CA ASP A 385 15.84 -4.43 16.01
C ASP A 385 16.82 -3.90 14.95
N TYR A 386 17.52 -2.80 15.26
CA TYR A 386 18.51 -2.22 14.34
C TYR A 386 19.57 -3.25 13.92
N PHE A 387 20.11 -3.99 14.90
CA PHE A 387 21.15 -5.00 14.67
C PHE A 387 20.62 -6.12 13.78
N TYR A 388 19.42 -6.64 14.08
CA TYR A 388 18.80 -7.68 13.27
C TYR A 388 18.50 -7.22 11.85
N TYR A 389 17.90 -6.06 11.68
CA TYR A 389 17.55 -5.54 10.34
C TYR A 389 18.79 -5.23 9.50
N LYS A 390 19.85 -4.70 10.09
CA LYS A 390 21.02 -4.26 9.33
C LYS A 390 22.08 -5.32 9.12
N TYR A 391 22.25 -6.22 10.09
CA TYR A 391 23.38 -7.17 10.09
C TYR A 391 22.96 -8.64 10.06
N ILE A 392 21.75 -8.96 10.44
CA ILE A 392 21.26 -10.35 10.54
C ILE A 392 20.11 -10.63 9.57
N ASN A 393 19.41 -9.61 9.11
CA ASN A 393 18.33 -9.79 8.16
C ASN A 393 18.90 -10.07 6.77
N PHE A 394 19.25 -11.32 6.53
CA PHE A 394 19.63 -11.83 5.21
C PHE A 394 18.36 -12.02 4.36
N SER A 395 17.69 -10.93 4.06
CA SER A 395 16.58 -10.96 3.11
C SER A 395 17.12 -11.22 1.70
N PHE A 396 16.37 -11.97 0.95
CA PHE A 396 16.60 -12.27 -0.46
C PHE A 396 15.34 -11.88 -1.23
N VAL A 397 15.49 -11.13 -2.32
CA VAL A 397 14.37 -10.63 -3.11
C VAL A 397 14.42 -11.21 -4.52
N PHE A 398 13.43 -12.02 -4.85
CA PHE A 398 13.27 -12.57 -6.19
C PHE A 398 12.23 -11.76 -6.96
N VAL A 399 12.65 -11.11 -8.03
CA VAL A 399 11.79 -10.26 -8.86
C VAL A 399 11.37 -11.01 -10.11
N ILE A 400 10.06 -11.03 -10.37
CA ILE A 400 9.45 -11.62 -11.56
C ILE A 400 8.72 -10.51 -12.32
N ASP A 401 9.35 -10.00 -13.37
CA ASP A 401 8.69 -9.03 -14.24
C ASP A 401 7.73 -9.73 -15.20
N GLU A 402 6.58 -9.10 -15.47
CA GLU A 402 5.53 -9.64 -16.36
C GLU A 402 5.07 -11.05 -15.94
N ILE A 403 4.81 -11.27 -14.65
CA ILE A 403 4.49 -12.57 -14.07
C ILE A 403 3.33 -13.30 -14.80
N ASN A 404 2.38 -12.54 -15.33
CA ASN A 404 1.22 -13.07 -16.05
C ASN A 404 1.53 -13.48 -17.51
N ARG A 405 2.70 -13.15 -18.06
CA ARG A 405 3.07 -13.55 -19.45
C ARG A 405 3.47 -15.02 -19.59
N GLY A 406 3.79 -15.69 -18.48
CA GLY A 406 4.03 -17.13 -18.44
C GLY A 406 2.82 -17.90 -17.88
N ASN A 407 2.80 -19.22 -18.12
CA ASN A 407 1.87 -20.08 -17.39
C ASN A 407 2.40 -20.31 -15.97
N VAL A 408 2.02 -19.42 -15.05
CA VAL A 408 2.60 -19.37 -13.69
C VAL A 408 2.39 -20.68 -12.94
N SER A 409 1.23 -21.33 -13.09
CA SER A 409 0.95 -22.62 -12.44
C SER A 409 1.88 -23.73 -12.97
N LYS A 410 2.19 -23.73 -14.26
CA LYS A 410 3.16 -24.67 -14.84
C LYS A 410 4.60 -24.37 -14.42
N ILE A 411 4.96 -23.08 -14.32
CA ILE A 411 6.31 -22.63 -13.94
C ILE A 411 6.62 -22.97 -12.50
N PHE A 412 5.68 -22.69 -11.58
CA PHE A 412 5.87 -22.95 -10.15
C PHE A 412 5.65 -24.41 -9.77
N GLY A 413 4.78 -25.13 -10.51
CA GLY A 413 4.45 -26.52 -10.17
C GLY A 413 4.04 -26.68 -8.71
N GLU A 414 4.65 -27.64 -7.99
CA GLU A 414 4.44 -27.90 -6.57
C GLU A 414 4.89 -26.78 -5.63
N LEU A 415 5.76 -25.90 -6.11
CA LEU A 415 6.23 -24.73 -5.34
C LEU A 415 5.10 -23.74 -5.02
N ILE A 416 3.97 -23.81 -5.75
CA ILE A 416 2.79 -23.01 -5.44
C ILE A 416 2.42 -23.13 -3.95
N THR A 417 2.48 -24.33 -3.38
CA THR A 417 2.20 -24.54 -1.96
C THR A 417 3.34 -24.04 -1.08
N LEU A 418 4.58 -24.21 -1.50
CA LEU A 418 5.77 -23.87 -0.71
C LEU A 418 6.01 -22.37 -0.57
N ILE A 419 5.51 -21.54 -1.50
CA ILE A 419 5.62 -20.08 -1.38
C ILE A 419 4.65 -19.48 -0.36
N GLU A 420 3.69 -20.25 0.16
CA GLU A 420 2.78 -19.81 1.21
C GLU A 420 3.56 -19.51 2.51
N PRO A 421 3.33 -18.36 3.17
CA PRO A 421 4.12 -17.95 4.34
C PRO A 421 4.20 -19.00 5.46
N SER A 422 3.09 -19.72 5.72
CA SER A 422 3.03 -20.75 6.75
C SER A 422 3.83 -22.02 6.42
N LYS A 423 4.12 -22.27 5.12
CA LYS A 423 4.78 -23.48 4.61
C LYS A 423 6.28 -23.30 4.35
N ARG A 424 6.78 -22.06 4.52
CA ARG A 424 8.20 -21.74 4.30
C ARG A 424 9.10 -22.46 5.30
N ILE A 425 10.34 -22.75 4.89
CA ILE A 425 11.38 -23.32 5.80
C ILE A 425 11.60 -22.38 6.98
N GLY A 426 11.43 -22.90 8.19
CA GLY A 426 11.50 -22.15 9.45
C GLY A 426 10.16 -21.56 9.91
N ALA A 427 9.04 -21.87 9.24
CA ALA A 427 7.69 -21.55 9.70
C ALA A 427 7.09 -22.71 10.53
N LYS A 428 5.96 -22.45 11.24
CA LYS A 428 5.32 -23.45 12.10
C LYS A 428 4.80 -24.69 11.35
N GLU A 429 4.40 -24.50 10.10
CA GLU A 429 3.86 -25.54 9.23
C GLU A 429 4.78 -25.81 8.04
N GLU A 430 6.10 -25.78 8.30
CA GLU A 430 7.13 -26.04 7.30
C GLU A 430 6.80 -27.26 6.45
N LEU A 431 6.92 -27.11 5.12
CA LEU A 431 6.69 -28.18 4.17
C LEU A 431 7.86 -28.25 3.18
N LYS A 432 8.27 -29.47 2.86
CA LYS A 432 9.20 -29.78 1.78
C LYS A 432 8.54 -30.74 0.79
N VAL A 433 8.97 -30.66 -0.45
CA VAL A 433 8.54 -31.59 -1.51
C VAL A 433 9.77 -32.27 -2.10
N VAL A 434 9.58 -33.46 -2.65
CA VAL A 434 10.59 -34.15 -3.45
C VAL A 434 10.48 -33.69 -4.88
N LEU A 435 11.55 -33.11 -5.43
CA LEU A 435 11.57 -32.60 -6.80
C LEU A 435 11.58 -33.75 -7.81
N PRO A 436 10.89 -33.61 -8.96
CA PRO A 436 10.64 -34.71 -9.88
C PRO A 436 11.86 -35.19 -10.67
N TYR A 437 12.81 -34.31 -10.99
CA TYR A 437 14.01 -34.69 -11.76
C TYR A 437 15.15 -35.15 -10.86
N SER A 438 15.47 -34.39 -9.81
CA SER A 438 16.61 -34.72 -8.93
C SER A 438 16.30 -35.70 -7.81
N GLY A 439 15.02 -35.89 -7.46
CA GLY A 439 14.62 -36.65 -6.29
C GLY A 439 15.03 -36.03 -4.95
N LYS A 440 15.53 -34.78 -4.95
CA LYS A 440 15.96 -34.08 -3.74
C LYS A 440 14.80 -33.39 -3.05
N GLU A 441 14.84 -33.34 -1.72
CA GLU A 441 13.92 -32.50 -0.94
C GLU A 441 14.21 -31.02 -1.18
N PHE A 442 13.13 -30.25 -1.38
CA PHE A 442 13.20 -28.81 -1.57
C PHE A 442 12.11 -28.12 -0.77
N GLY A 443 12.43 -26.93 -0.24
CA GLY A 443 11.50 -26.03 0.42
C GLY A 443 11.92 -24.58 0.19
N VAL A 444 10.99 -23.65 0.29
CA VAL A 444 11.26 -22.21 0.08
C VAL A 444 11.57 -21.54 1.43
N PRO A 445 12.71 -20.86 1.58
CA PRO A 445 13.10 -20.21 2.83
C PRO A 445 12.19 -19.03 3.18
N LYS A 446 11.96 -18.78 4.49
CA LYS A 446 11.14 -17.65 4.95
C LYS A 446 11.77 -16.28 4.75
N ASN A 447 13.07 -16.20 4.48
CA ASN A 447 13.78 -14.95 4.17
C ASN A 447 13.82 -14.63 2.66
N VAL A 448 13.15 -15.41 1.84
CA VAL A 448 12.97 -15.17 0.40
C VAL A 448 11.67 -14.42 0.16
N TYR A 449 11.75 -13.22 -0.38
CA TYR A 449 10.63 -12.41 -0.80
C TYR A 449 10.45 -12.51 -2.31
N ILE A 450 9.21 -12.52 -2.78
CA ILE A 450 8.88 -12.56 -4.20
C ILE A 450 8.11 -11.30 -4.57
N ILE A 451 8.61 -10.52 -5.53
CA ILE A 451 7.94 -9.34 -6.07
C ILE A 451 7.62 -9.60 -7.54
N GLY A 452 6.34 -9.68 -7.88
CA GLY A 452 5.89 -9.76 -9.27
C GLY A 452 5.43 -8.40 -9.80
N THR A 453 5.55 -8.18 -11.13
CA THR A 453 4.79 -7.13 -11.82
C THR A 453 3.80 -7.74 -12.79
N MET A 454 2.66 -7.07 -12.98
CA MET A 454 1.60 -7.53 -13.87
C MET A 454 0.97 -6.37 -14.61
N ASN A 455 0.99 -6.40 -15.95
CA ASN A 455 0.20 -5.50 -16.77
C ASN A 455 -1.23 -6.02 -16.91
N THR A 456 -2.21 -5.20 -16.56
CA THR A 456 -3.63 -5.59 -16.59
C THR A 456 -4.29 -5.37 -17.95
N ALA A 457 -3.74 -4.48 -18.78
CA ALA A 457 -4.28 -4.19 -20.11
C ALA A 457 -4.19 -5.37 -21.09
N ASP A 458 -3.28 -6.28 -20.84
CA ASP A 458 -2.97 -7.40 -21.73
C ASP A 458 -3.94 -8.58 -21.51
N ARG A 459 -5.07 -8.61 -22.22
CA ARG A 459 -6.09 -9.69 -22.12
C ARG A 459 -5.69 -10.99 -22.82
N SER A 460 -4.65 -10.98 -23.65
CA SER A 460 -4.13 -12.19 -24.34
C SER A 460 -3.38 -13.12 -23.39
N ILE A 461 -3.18 -12.72 -22.14
CA ILE A 461 -2.37 -13.39 -21.14
C ILE A 461 -3.28 -14.10 -20.14
N THR A 462 -2.87 -15.28 -19.70
CA THR A 462 -3.63 -16.09 -18.73
C THR A 462 -3.87 -15.32 -17.43
N SER A 463 -5.13 -15.28 -16.99
CA SER A 463 -5.44 -14.81 -15.64
C SER A 463 -4.68 -15.66 -14.62
N LEU A 464 -4.08 -15.02 -13.63
CA LEU A 464 -3.46 -15.75 -12.53
C LEU A 464 -4.50 -16.69 -11.89
N ASP A 465 -4.12 -17.96 -11.76
CA ASP A 465 -4.88 -19.00 -11.09
C ASP A 465 -5.29 -18.56 -9.66
N THR A 466 -6.48 -18.94 -9.24
CA THR A 466 -7.02 -18.65 -7.90
C THR A 466 -6.11 -19.14 -6.78
N ALA A 467 -5.38 -20.25 -6.99
CA ALA A 467 -4.43 -20.78 -6.03
C ALA A 467 -3.23 -19.83 -5.82
N LEU A 468 -2.69 -19.26 -6.88
CA LEU A 468 -1.64 -18.24 -6.80
C LEU A 468 -2.15 -16.92 -6.25
N ARG A 469 -3.35 -16.50 -6.66
CA ARG A 469 -3.93 -15.25 -6.24
C ARG A 469 -4.06 -15.13 -4.72
N ARG A 470 -4.31 -16.23 -4.03
CA ARG A 470 -4.40 -16.27 -2.55
C ARG A 470 -3.04 -16.20 -1.85
N ARG A 471 -1.93 -16.40 -2.55
CA ARG A 471 -0.57 -16.46 -2.00
C ARG A 471 0.21 -15.18 -2.19
N PHE A 472 -0.34 -14.24 -2.95
CA PHE A 472 0.26 -12.93 -3.20
C PHE A 472 -0.63 -11.82 -2.67
N GLU A 473 -0.02 -10.78 -2.12
CA GLU A 473 -0.67 -9.50 -1.89
C GLU A 473 -0.60 -8.65 -3.16
N PHE A 474 -1.76 -8.14 -3.58
CA PHE A 474 -1.89 -7.36 -4.81
C PHE A 474 -1.86 -5.88 -4.48
N ILE A 475 -0.87 -5.17 -5.00
CA ILE A 475 -0.68 -3.73 -4.83
C ILE A 475 -1.05 -3.04 -6.13
N GLU A 476 -2.15 -2.30 -6.12
CA GLU A 476 -2.64 -1.59 -7.30
C GLU A 476 -1.79 -0.35 -7.62
N MET A 477 -1.43 -0.21 -8.88
CA MET A 477 -0.61 0.89 -9.41
C MET A 477 -1.38 1.59 -10.53
N MET A 478 -2.23 2.54 -10.17
CA MET A 478 -3.01 3.32 -11.12
C MET A 478 -2.25 4.56 -11.61
N PRO A 479 -2.68 5.18 -12.73
CA PRO A 479 -2.11 6.44 -13.19
C PRO A 479 -2.25 7.54 -12.13
N ASP A 480 -1.13 8.19 -11.80
CA ASP A 480 -1.07 9.30 -10.86
C ASP A 480 -0.73 10.60 -11.59
N VAL A 481 -1.77 11.38 -11.88
CA VAL A 481 -1.60 12.64 -12.62
C VAL A 481 -0.81 13.69 -11.82
N SER A 482 -0.76 13.60 -10.49
CA SER A 482 -0.05 14.57 -9.65
C SER A 482 1.46 14.62 -9.91
N LYS A 483 2.01 13.59 -10.55
CA LYS A 483 3.42 13.48 -10.94
C LYS A 483 3.76 14.27 -12.22
N LEU A 484 2.76 14.83 -12.90
CA LEU A 484 2.93 15.53 -14.16
C LEU A 484 2.90 17.04 -13.98
N SER A 485 3.50 17.76 -14.93
CA SER A 485 3.48 19.23 -14.94
C SER A 485 2.07 19.76 -15.19
N MET A 486 1.69 20.79 -14.45
CA MET A 486 0.48 21.57 -14.69
C MET A 486 0.68 22.63 -15.80
N ASP A 487 1.92 22.89 -16.20
CA ASP A 487 2.25 23.83 -17.25
C ASP A 487 3.42 23.29 -18.09
N CYS A 488 3.09 22.83 -19.28
CA CYS A 488 4.03 22.46 -20.33
C CYS A 488 3.81 23.41 -21.50
N GLU A 489 4.47 24.57 -21.49
CA GLU A 489 4.27 25.66 -22.47
C GLU A 489 2.79 26.09 -22.60
N GLY A 490 2.02 26.10 -21.51
CA GLY A 490 0.60 26.44 -21.47
C GLY A 490 -0.36 25.26 -21.61
N ILE A 491 0.15 24.02 -21.69
CA ILE A 491 -0.65 22.78 -21.72
C ILE A 491 -0.59 22.13 -20.34
N ASN A 492 -1.75 21.84 -19.76
CA ASN A 492 -1.86 21.11 -18.48
C ASN A 492 -1.83 19.60 -18.72
N LEU A 493 -0.68 18.96 -18.47
CA LEU A 493 -0.51 17.52 -18.67
C LEU A 493 -1.34 16.69 -17.70
N GLN A 494 -1.68 17.20 -16.51
CA GLN A 494 -2.52 16.52 -15.54
C GLN A 494 -3.95 16.38 -16.06
N GLU A 495 -4.56 17.51 -16.51
CA GLU A 495 -5.90 17.51 -17.06
C GLU A 495 -5.96 16.75 -18.40
N LEU A 496 -4.93 16.84 -19.22
CA LEU A 496 -4.82 16.10 -20.48
C LEU A 496 -4.88 14.59 -20.23
N LEU A 497 -4.04 14.06 -19.35
CA LEU A 497 -4.04 12.61 -19.05
C LEU A 497 -5.34 12.18 -18.37
N LYS A 498 -5.87 12.99 -17.47
CA LYS A 498 -7.14 12.72 -16.79
C LYS A 498 -8.31 12.63 -17.78
N ALA A 499 -8.39 13.57 -18.73
CA ALA A 499 -9.45 13.59 -19.75
C ALA A 499 -9.38 12.34 -20.67
N ILE A 500 -8.19 12.00 -21.15
CA ILE A 500 -7.97 10.78 -21.95
C ILE A 500 -8.41 9.54 -21.16
N ASN A 501 -7.91 9.39 -19.93
CA ASN A 501 -8.19 8.21 -19.12
C ASN A 501 -9.67 8.10 -18.74
N THR A 502 -10.34 9.20 -18.45
CA THR A 502 -11.80 9.20 -18.20
C THR A 502 -12.58 8.64 -19.39
N ARG A 503 -12.19 9.01 -20.62
CA ARG A 503 -12.86 8.51 -21.84
C ARG A 503 -12.50 7.06 -22.12
N ILE A 504 -11.24 6.66 -21.91
CA ILE A 504 -10.83 5.26 -22.03
C ILE A 504 -11.60 4.37 -21.04
N GLU A 505 -11.69 4.80 -19.77
CA GLU A 505 -12.42 4.05 -18.75
C GLU A 505 -13.88 3.89 -19.09
N TYR A 506 -14.52 4.93 -19.65
CA TYR A 506 -15.92 4.88 -20.09
C TYR A 506 -16.15 4.00 -21.32
N LEU A 507 -15.25 4.04 -22.29
CA LEU A 507 -15.40 3.32 -23.57
C LEU A 507 -14.93 1.87 -23.52
N LEU A 508 -13.99 1.56 -22.64
CA LEU A 508 -13.39 0.24 -22.47
C LEU A 508 -13.49 -0.23 -21.02
N ASP A 509 -12.44 0.04 -20.24
CA ASP A 509 -12.36 -0.27 -18.81
C ASP A 509 -11.19 0.48 -18.15
N ARG A 510 -11.15 0.47 -16.83
CA ARG A 510 -10.09 1.12 -16.03
C ARG A 510 -8.70 0.49 -16.21
N GLU A 511 -8.64 -0.77 -16.60
CA GLU A 511 -7.40 -1.53 -16.77
C GLU A 511 -6.61 -1.11 -18.01
N LYS A 512 -7.26 -0.39 -18.94
CA LYS A 512 -6.68 0.12 -20.17
C LYS A 512 -6.30 1.60 -20.10
N THR A 513 -6.41 2.24 -18.93
CA THR A 513 -5.98 3.62 -18.76
C THR A 513 -4.48 3.80 -19.01
N ILE A 514 -4.08 4.98 -19.46
CA ILE A 514 -2.69 5.30 -19.82
C ILE A 514 -1.93 5.76 -18.57
N GLY A 515 -0.78 5.17 -18.30
CA GLY A 515 0.06 5.53 -17.16
C GLY A 515 0.76 6.89 -17.32
N HIS A 516 1.01 7.55 -16.20
CA HIS A 516 1.70 8.84 -16.14
C HIS A 516 3.16 8.79 -16.62
N ALA A 517 3.81 7.62 -16.58
CA ALA A 517 5.22 7.48 -16.98
C ALA A 517 5.47 7.79 -18.46
N PHE A 518 4.43 7.73 -19.31
CA PHE A 518 4.56 8.16 -20.71
C PHE A 518 4.84 9.65 -20.86
N PHE A 519 4.42 10.45 -19.87
CA PHE A 519 4.51 11.92 -19.87
C PHE A 519 5.61 12.47 -18.97
N ILE A 520 6.28 11.63 -18.19
CA ILE A 520 7.43 12.06 -17.38
C ILE A 520 8.56 12.51 -18.29
N GLY A 521 9.13 13.69 -18.01
CA GLY A 521 10.20 14.29 -18.83
C GLY A 521 9.71 15.01 -20.09
N VAL A 522 8.40 15.22 -20.25
CA VAL A 522 7.85 16.10 -21.30
C VAL A 522 7.97 17.55 -20.81
N GLU A 523 8.85 18.32 -21.43
CA GLU A 523 9.16 19.69 -21.04
C GLU A 523 8.60 20.73 -22.00
N ASN A 524 8.31 20.36 -23.25
CA ASN A 524 7.87 21.25 -24.31
C ASN A 524 6.90 20.56 -25.29
N LEU A 525 6.30 21.36 -26.19
CA LEU A 525 5.34 20.90 -27.19
C LEU A 525 5.94 19.82 -28.12
N ASN A 526 7.21 19.92 -28.49
CA ASN A 526 7.82 18.95 -29.41
C ASN A 526 7.98 17.58 -28.75
N ASP A 527 8.30 17.54 -27.45
CA ASP A 527 8.36 16.29 -26.70
C ASP A 527 6.98 15.67 -26.57
N LEU A 528 5.95 16.49 -26.32
CA LEU A 528 4.57 16.04 -26.26
C LEU A 528 4.10 15.44 -27.59
N LYS A 529 4.40 16.10 -28.72
CA LYS A 529 4.12 15.58 -30.07
C LYS A 529 4.75 14.19 -30.28
N LYS A 530 6.03 14.03 -29.91
CA LYS A 530 6.73 12.74 -30.01
C LYS A 530 6.10 11.65 -29.14
N VAL A 531 5.68 11.99 -27.93
CA VAL A 531 5.00 11.05 -27.03
C VAL A 531 3.67 10.59 -27.66
N PHE A 532 2.88 11.51 -28.16
CA PHE A 532 1.62 11.17 -28.82
C PHE A 532 1.86 10.31 -30.06
N GLN A 533 2.72 10.76 -30.95
CA GLN A 533 2.98 10.08 -32.21
C GLN A 533 3.54 8.67 -32.02
N ASN A 534 4.49 8.50 -31.09
CA ASN A 534 5.26 7.26 -31.00
C ASN A 534 4.80 6.31 -29.88
N LYS A 535 3.94 6.78 -28.96
CA LYS A 535 3.52 5.99 -27.79
C LYS A 535 2.01 5.97 -27.60
N ILE A 536 1.36 7.16 -27.51
CA ILE A 536 -0.06 7.23 -27.15
C ILE A 536 -0.96 6.75 -28.31
N ILE A 537 -0.75 7.30 -29.51
CA ILE A 537 -1.54 6.92 -30.69
C ILE A 537 -1.40 5.42 -31.00
N PRO A 538 -0.20 4.83 -31.08
CA PRO A 538 -0.05 3.40 -31.27
C PRO A 538 -0.75 2.56 -30.20
N LEU A 539 -0.71 2.99 -28.94
CA LEU A 539 -1.39 2.33 -27.83
C LEU A 539 -2.92 2.41 -27.99
N LEU A 540 -3.45 3.56 -28.38
CA LEU A 540 -4.89 3.71 -28.65
C LEU A 540 -5.31 2.86 -29.86
N GLN A 541 -4.49 2.76 -30.92
CA GLN A 541 -4.75 1.89 -32.06
C GLN A 541 -4.86 0.42 -31.65
N GLU A 542 -3.99 -0.03 -30.74
CA GLU A 542 -4.07 -1.37 -30.16
C GLU A 542 -5.34 -1.57 -29.32
N TYR A 543 -5.64 -0.65 -28.44
CA TYR A 543 -6.78 -0.73 -27.53
C TYR A 543 -8.13 -0.75 -28.24
N PHE A 544 -8.27 0.03 -29.29
CA PHE A 544 -9.50 0.18 -30.08
C PHE A 544 -9.50 -0.63 -31.37
N TYR A 545 -8.53 -1.55 -31.55
CA TYR A 545 -8.43 -2.39 -32.74
C TYR A 545 -8.49 -1.60 -34.05
N ASN A 546 -7.82 -0.43 -34.10
CA ASN A 546 -7.85 0.53 -35.20
C ASN A 546 -9.24 1.11 -35.52
N ASP A 547 -10.16 1.14 -34.57
CA ASP A 547 -11.38 1.95 -34.68
C ASP A 547 -11.03 3.42 -34.47
N TYR A 548 -10.74 4.10 -35.59
CA TYR A 548 -10.31 5.50 -35.55
C TYR A 548 -11.41 6.47 -35.10
N ALA A 549 -12.69 6.10 -35.23
CA ALA A 549 -13.78 6.94 -34.71
C ALA A 549 -13.79 6.96 -33.18
N LEU A 550 -13.52 5.82 -32.53
CA LEU A 550 -13.37 5.76 -31.06
C LEU A 550 -12.08 6.45 -30.61
N ILE A 551 -10.97 6.31 -31.34
CA ILE A 551 -9.72 7.01 -31.03
C ILE A 551 -9.94 8.53 -31.11
N ASP A 552 -10.61 9.03 -32.13
CA ASP A 552 -10.97 10.44 -32.29
C ASP A 552 -11.85 10.94 -31.12
N ALA A 553 -12.79 10.11 -30.69
CA ALA A 553 -13.62 10.42 -29.53
C ALA A 553 -12.81 10.50 -28.23
N VAL A 554 -11.82 9.61 -28.01
CA VAL A 554 -10.90 9.67 -26.86
C VAL A 554 -10.08 10.96 -26.87
N LEU A 555 -9.62 11.39 -28.05
CA LEU A 555 -8.87 12.62 -28.26
C LEU A 555 -9.75 13.88 -28.32
N ASN A 556 -11.07 13.73 -28.10
CA ASN A 556 -12.05 14.82 -28.11
C ASN A 556 -12.17 15.52 -29.48
N LYS A 557 -12.00 14.81 -30.57
CA LYS A 557 -12.06 15.36 -31.93
C LYS A 557 -11.17 16.61 -32.11
N ASN A 558 -9.95 16.49 -31.66
CA ASN A 558 -8.97 17.56 -31.52
C ASN A 558 -8.21 17.91 -32.82
N ASP A 559 -8.71 17.49 -33.96
CA ASP A 559 -8.11 17.70 -35.31
C ASP A 559 -6.79 16.94 -35.54
N MET A 560 -6.44 15.97 -34.69
CA MET A 560 -5.33 15.05 -34.97
C MET A 560 -5.70 14.01 -36.03
N LEU A 561 -6.98 13.66 -36.13
CA LEU A 561 -7.50 12.80 -37.17
C LEU A 561 -8.29 13.61 -38.19
N GLU A 562 -8.01 13.37 -39.46
CA GLU A 562 -8.67 13.96 -40.60
C GLU A 562 -9.46 12.89 -41.38
N ILE A 563 -10.61 13.29 -41.91
CA ILE A 563 -11.34 12.43 -42.82
C ILE A 563 -10.58 12.42 -44.15
N SER A 564 -10.09 11.25 -44.56
CA SER A 564 -9.42 11.08 -45.83
C SER A 564 -10.45 11.07 -46.96
N VAL A 565 -10.30 12.00 -47.88
CA VAL A 565 -11.08 11.98 -49.13
C VAL A 565 -10.33 11.05 -50.06
N GLU A 566 -10.82 9.82 -50.21
CA GLU A 566 -10.20 8.85 -51.11
C GLU A 566 -10.30 9.29 -52.57
N ASN A 567 -9.22 9.01 -53.32
CA ASN A 567 -9.23 9.22 -54.76
C ASN A 567 -10.11 8.15 -55.42
N LYS A 568 -11.35 8.53 -55.75
CA LYS A 568 -12.36 7.65 -56.38
C LYS A 568 -11.85 6.97 -57.63
N ASP A 569 -10.80 7.51 -58.30
CA ASP A 569 -10.23 6.92 -59.50
C ASP A 569 -9.56 5.56 -59.26
N TYR A 570 -8.96 5.36 -58.10
CA TYR A 570 -8.39 4.05 -57.71
C TYR A 570 -9.43 3.03 -57.26
N LEU A 571 -10.68 3.47 -56.96
CA LEU A 571 -11.75 2.61 -56.46
C LEU A 571 -12.75 2.18 -57.57
N LYS A 572 -12.57 2.64 -58.80
CA LYS A 572 -13.53 2.42 -59.92
C LYS A 572 -13.87 0.94 -60.17
N ASN A 573 -12.93 0.03 -59.92
CA ASN A 573 -13.13 -1.41 -60.10
C ASN A 573 -13.52 -2.15 -58.83
N MET A 574 -13.81 -1.44 -57.75
CA MET A 574 -14.17 -2.00 -56.45
C MET A 574 -15.61 -1.63 -56.03
N THR A 575 -16.44 -1.19 -56.97
CA THR A 575 -17.78 -0.66 -56.69
C THR A 575 -18.68 -1.59 -55.90
N GLU A 576 -18.50 -2.91 -56.04
CA GLU A 576 -19.25 -3.93 -55.29
C GLU A 576 -18.86 -4.03 -53.80
N PHE A 577 -17.68 -3.48 -53.45
CA PHE A 577 -17.12 -3.50 -52.09
C PHE A 577 -17.11 -2.12 -51.44
N ILE A 578 -17.61 -1.08 -52.10
CA ILE A 578 -17.65 0.29 -51.58
C ILE A 578 -18.95 0.47 -50.81
N GLU A 579 -18.82 0.53 -49.47
CA GLU A 579 -19.88 0.99 -48.60
C GLU A 579 -19.98 2.52 -48.70
N SER A 580 -21.19 3.03 -49.05
CA SER A 580 -21.42 4.47 -49.30
C SER A 580 -21.10 5.37 -48.09
N ASP A 581 -21.14 4.81 -46.89
CA ASP A 581 -21.02 5.54 -45.61
C ASP A 581 -19.67 5.28 -44.92
N LYS A 582 -18.73 4.58 -45.56
CA LYS A 582 -17.43 4.28 -44.98
C LYS A 582 -16.57 5.55 -44.88
N ILE A 583 -16.26 5.94 -43.68
CA ILE A 583 -15.34 7.06 -43.39
C ILE A 583 -13.93 6.49 -43.20
N VAL A 584 -12.99 7.01 -43.95
CA VAL A 584 -11.58 6.67 -43.80
C VAL A 584 -10.87 7.81 -43.04
N TYR A 585 -10.25 7.46 -41.96
CA TYR A 585 -9.50 8.42 -41.13
C TYR A 585 -8.00 8.32 -41.42
N LYS A 586 -7.32 9.48 -41.32
CA LYS A 586 -5.87 9.59 -41.42
C LYS A 586 -5.38 10.53 -40.31
N PHE A 587 -4.29 10.18 -39.64
CA PHE A 587 -3.61 11.12 -38.76
C PHE A 587 -2.96 12.23 -39.58
N SER A 588 -3.20 13.49 -39.15
CA SER A 588 -2.52 14.66 -39.70
C SER A 588 -1.03 14.64 -39.35
N ASP A 589 -0.22 15.38 -40.10
CA ASP A 589 1.20 15.50 -39.81
C ASP A 589 1.40 16.14 -38.41
N SER A 590 2.19 15.49 -37.55
CA SER A 590 2.48 15.97 -36.20
C SER A 590 3.10 17.36 -36.15
N ASN A 591 3.73 17.82 -37.24
CA ASN A 591 4.22 19.18 -37.38
C ASN A 591 3.08 20.22 -37.30
N ASN A 592 1.88 19.84 -37.75
CA ASN A 592 0.70 20.69 -37.75
C ASN A 592 -0.01 20.78 -36.39
N TRP A 593 0.31 19.88 -35.43
CA TRP A 593 -0.31 19.90 -34.12
C TRP A 593 0.17 21.12 -33.32
N SER A 594 -0.75 21.99 -33.00
CA SER A 594 -0.51 23.19 -32.19
C SER A 594 -0.73 22.93 -30.71
N LYS A 595 -0.47 23.92 -29.86
CA LYS A 595 -0.87 23.86 -28.44
C LYS A 595 -2.37 23.64 -28.28
N ASP A 596 -3.17 24.36 -29.08
CA ASP A 596 -4.64 24.28 -29.05
C ASP A 596 -5.12 22.86 -29.39
N THR A 597 -4.42 22.12 -30.25
CA THR A 597 -4.72 20.73 -30.55
C THR A 597 -4.70 19.85 -29.29
N PHE A 598 -3.75 20.09 -28.37
CA PHE A 598 -3.66 19.35 -27.12
C PHE A 598 -4.60 19.89 -26.04
N ILE A 599 -4.84 21.20 -26.00
CA ILE A 599 -5.76 21.85 -25.07
C ILE A 599 -7.19 21.36 -25.31
N LYS A 600 -7.61 21.25 -26.57
CA LYS A 600 -8.91 20.69 -26.96
C LYS A 600 -9.21 19.31 -26.37
N ILE A 601 -8.18 18.52 -25.99
CA ILE A 601 -8.39 17.19 -25.42
C ILE A 601 -9.12 17.29 -24.08
N TYR A 602 -8.90 18.36 -23.28
CA TYR A 602 -9.45 18.48 -21.94
C TYR A 602 -10.41 19.67 -21.75
N GLU A 603 -10.61 20.50 -22.77
CA GLU A 603 -11.71 21.46 -22.85
C GLU A 603 -13.02 20.80 -23.35
#